data_8acfa8e586c4306fec2c487b8fff3738
#
_entry.id   8acfa8e586c4306fec2c487b8fff3738
#
_cell.length_a   1.000
_cell.length_b   1.000
_cell.length_c   1.000
_cell.angle_alpha   90.00
_cell.angle_beta   90.00
_cell.angle_gamma   90.00
#
_symmetry.space_group_name_H-M   'P 1'
#
loop_
_entity.id
_entity.type
_entity.pdbx_description
1 polymer ?
#
loop_
_entity_poly.entity_id
_entity_poly.type
_entity_poly.pdbx_seq_one_letter_code
_entity_poly.pdbx_strand_id
1 'polypeptide(L)'
;GPRAVPTVDEHRVYTLGAAGMLSCFDTETGDLLWRVDTVTDYDATVPVQGTSQAPIVEENLLIAAVGGEPDAKVVAFNKVTGDEVWRSLDNISETGYSAPIIIDAGGARQLILWHATAITSLNPKTGEIYWNQDFTIGGGMAITTPVRSGRYLAVSQFFNGTMMMALNPDRPDARMLWKGRNRGELPDQTDSLHSIISTPIVVGDHLYGIGSYGELRGIDATNGERLWESDQMNEQDRWATAYFVRHRDRYFVVNDSGELILARFNPDGYEEIDRTRLLRPTTRTRGGISGRYRDRAVLWAHPAFANQHVVVRNDETVVRLSLASTDYQ
;
A
#
# COMPACT_ATOMS: atom_id res chain seq x y z
N GLY A 1 8.53 16.39 1.55
CA GLY A 1 9.46 15.32 1.94
C GLY A 1 9.23 14.06 1.11
N PRO A 2 10.10 13.04 1.24
CA PRO A 2 9.94 11.79 0.50
C PRO A 2 8.63 11.10 0.89
N ARG A 3 7.94 10.50 -0.10
CA ARG A 3 6.67 9.81 0.09
C ARG A 3 6.77 8.33 -0.24
N ALA A 4 7.55 7.96 -1.27
CA ALA A 4 7.82 6.57 -1.59
C ALA A 4 8.81 5.94 -0.60
N VAL A 5 8.61 4.67 -0.29
CA VAL A 5 9.57 3.86 0.45
C VAL A 5 10.73 3.52 -0.48
N PRO A 6 12.00 3.65 -0.07
CA PRO A 6 13.13 3.19 -0.86
C PRO A 6 13.11 1.67 -1.05
N THR A 7 13.55 1.21 -2.21
CA THR A 7 13.74 -0.21 -2.49
C THR A 7 15.23 -0.53 -2.44
N VAL A 8 15.59 -1.53 -1.65
CA VAL A 8 16.98 -1.97 -1.49
C VAL A 8 17.17 -3.33 -2.14
N ASP A 9 18.23 -3.46 -2.95
CA ASP A 9 18.62 -4.70 -3.60
C ASP A 9 20.15 -4.82 -3.60
N GLU A 10 20.65 -5.72 -2.78
CA GLU A 10 22.09 -5.94 -2.58
C GLU A 10 22.84 -4.63 -2.22
N HIS A 11 23.68 -4.14 -3.15
CA HIS A 11 24.48 -2.94 -2.98
C HIS A 11 23.83 -1.66 -3.54
N ARG A 12 22.54 -1.68 -3.85
CA ARG A 12 21.83 -0.55 -4.44
C ARG A 12 20.59 -0.18 -3.65
N VAL A 13 20.33 1.11 -3.58
CA VAL A 13 19.06 1.65 -3.11
C VAL A 13 18.43 2.53 -4.18
N TYR A 14 17.16 2.26 -4.48
CA TYR A 14 16.39 2.98 -5.47
C TYR A 14 15.34 3.86 -4.79
N THR A 15 15.23 5.09 -5.23
CA THR A 15 14.27 6.05 -4.71
C THR A 15 13.49 6.69 -5.84
N LEU A 16 12.18 6.84 -5.66
CA LEU A 16 11.35 7.66 -6.54
C LEU A 16 10.88 8.88 -5.75
N GLY A 17 11.44 10.03 -6.06
CA GLY A 17 11.15 11.30 -5.40
C GLY A 17 9.75 11.80 -5.72
N ALA A 18 9.15 12.60 -4.83
CA ALA A 18 7.79 13.12 -4.98
C ALA A 18 7.57 13.96 -6.26
N ALA A 19 8.64 14.49 -6.85
CA ALA A 19 8.63 15.24 -8.10
C ALA A 19 9.00 14.39 -9.34
N GLY A 20 9.00 13.06 -9.22
CA GLY A 20 9.27 12.17 -10.36
C GLY A 20 10.74 11.81 -10.57
N MET A 21 11.66 12.18 -9.69
CA MET A 21 13.06 11.84 -9.83
C MET A 21 13.33 10.40 -9.37
N LEU A 22 13.62 9.50 -10.29
CA LEU A 22 14.06 8.13 -10.03
C LEU A 22 15.59 8.11 -9.90
N SER A 23 16.13 7.58 -8.82
CA SER A 23 17.58 7.58 -8.57
C SER A 23 18.01 6.25 -7.97
N CYS A 24 19.22 5.82 -8.34
CA CYS A 24 19.93 4.68 -7.79
C CYS A 24 21.20 5.15 -7.08
N PHE A 25 21.38 4.70 -5.87
CA PHE A 25 22.56 4.99 -5.07
C PHE A 25 23.26 3.71 -4.63
N ASP A 26 24.57 3.78 -4.42
CA ASP A 26 25.30 2.73 -3.72
C ASP A 26 24.94 2.73 -2.22
N THR A 27 24.70 1.54 -1.65
CA THR A 27 24.26 1.43 -0.24
C THR A 27 25.36 1.67 0.77
N GLU A 28 26.64 1.48 0.40
CA GLU A 28 27.77 1.62 1.30
C GLU A 28 28.30 3.05 1.32
N THR A 29 28.43 3.66 0.13
CA THR A 29 29.02 4.99 -0.01
C THR A 29 27.99 6.12 -0.08
N GLY A 30 26.75 5.82 -0.49
CA GLY A 30 25.73 6.82 -0.77
C GLY A 30 25.90 7.53 -2.11
N ASP A 31 26.88 7.10 -2.93
CA ASP A 31 27.15 7.71 -4.23
C ASP A 31 25.97 7.50 -5.20
N LEU A 32 25.66 8.52 -5.97
CA LEU A 32 24.69 8.44 -7.06
C LEU A 32 25.27 7.63 -8.21
N LEU A 33 24.64 6.49 -8.53
CA LEU A 33 25.07 5.62 -9.63
C LEU A 33 24.43 6.04 -10.95
N TRP A 34 23.11 6.28 -10.95
CA TRP A 34 22.36 6.79 -12.09
C TRP A 34 21.09 7.49 -11.66
N ARG A 35 20.49 8.26 -12.58
CA ARG A 35 19.27 9.03 -12.35
C ARG A 35 18.47 9.18 -13.64
N VAL A 36 17.13 9.15 -13.50
CA VAL A 36 16.16 9.42 -14.55
C VAL A 36 15.19 10.49 -14.05
N ASP A 37 15.02 11.55 -14.80
CA ASP A 37 14.00 12.58 -14.55
C ASP A 37 12.73 12.20 -15.35
N THR A 38 11.77 11.56 -14.66
CA THR A 38 10.57 11.05 -15.35
C THR A 38 9.74 12.14 -16.00
N VAL A 39 9.75 13.36 -15.47
CA VAL A 39 9.01 14.49 -16.05
C VAL A 39 9.65 14.92 -17.36
N THR A 40 10.98 15.05 -17.41
CA THR A 40 11.70 15.48 -18.60
C THR A 40 11.83 14.36 -19.64
N ASP A 41 12.13 13.13 -19.19
CA ASP A 41 12.49 12.03 -20.08
C ASP A 41 11.26 11.26 -20.61
N TYR A 42 10.11 11.35 -19.89
CA TYR A 42 8.88 10.62 -20.22
C TYR A 42 7.64 11.51 -20.31
N ASP A 43 7.75 12.83 -20.22
CA ASP A 43 6.60 13.74 -20.15
C ASP A 43 5.61 13.34 -19.04
N ALA A 44 6.16 12.90 -17.91
CA ALA A 44 5.37 12.34 -16.83
C ALA A 44 4.54 13.39 -16.09
N THR A 45 3.28 13.07 -15.86
CA THR A 45 2.38 13.88 -15.00
C THR A 45 2.54 13.44 -13.55
N VAL A 46 3.09 14.35 -12.72
CA VAL A 46 3.21 14.11 -11.28
C VAL A 46 1.82 14.21 -10.64
N PRO A 47 1.37 13.18 -9.88
CA PRO A 47 0.09 13.23 -9.17
C PRO A 47 0.02 14.39 -8.18
N VAL A 48 -1.19 14.87 -7.87
CA VAL A 48 -1.43 16.05 -6.98
C VAL A 48 -0.71 15.96 -5.64
N GLN A 49 -0.64 14.75 -5.06
CA GLN A 49 0.07 14.50 -3.80
C GLN A 49 1.55 14.14 -3.99
N GLY A 50 2.08 14.25 -5.21
CA GLY A 50 3.42 13.80 -5.57
C GLY A 50 3.50 12.29 -5.80
N THR A 51 4.57 11.83 -6.41
CA THR A 51 4.84 10.40 -6.61
C THR A 51 5.16 9.73 -5.28
N SER A 52 4.46 8.63 -4.97
CA SER A 52 4.61 7.91 -3.69
C SER A 52 4.75 6.39 -3.84
N GLN A 53 4.68 5.88 -5.06
CA GLN A 53 4.82 4.46 -5.33
C GLN A 53 6.29 4.04 -5.20
N ALA A 54 6.54 3.04 -4.36
CA ALA A 54 7.87 2.43 -4.29
C ALA A 54 8.15 1.68 -5.61
N PRO A 55 9.31 1.88 -6.25
CA PRO A 55 9.71 1.02 -7.36
C PRO A 55 9.94 -0.41 -6.86
N ILE A 56 9.79 -1.41 -7.74
CA ILE A 56 9.99 -2.81 -7.39
C ILE A 56 11.11 -3.42 -8.23
N VAL A 57 11.95 -4.23 -7.59
CA VAL A 57 12.99 -4.99 -8.30
C VAL A 57 12.45 -6.37 -8.66
N GLU A 58 12.62 -6.75 -9.91
CA GLU A 58 12.33 -8.07 -10.43
C GLU A 58 13.48 -8.55 -11.32
N GLU A 59 14.22 -9.55 -10.85
CA GLU A 59 15.44 -10.02 -11.51
C GLU A 59 16.44 -8.87 -11.79
N ASN A 60 16.70 -8.55 -13.07
CA ASN A 60 17.58 -7.45 -13.50
C ASN A 60 16.83 -6.12 -13.78
N LEU A 61 15.54 -6.08 -13.47
CA LEU A 61 14.70 -4.92 -13.74
C LEU A 61 14.37 -4.15 -12.47
N LEU A 62 14.33 -2.83 -12.60
CA LEU A 62 13.67 -1.92 -11.68
C LEU A 62 12.41 -1.41 -12.38
N ILE A 63 11.24 -1.72 -11.82
CA ILE A 63 9.95 -1.35 -12.39
C ILE A 63 9.35 -0.21 -11.57
N ALA A 64 8.99 0.89 -12.23
CA ALA A 64 8.44 2.08 -11.59
C ALA A 64 7.16 2.55 -12.30
N ALA A 65 6.18 3.01 -11.52
CA ALA A 65 5.03 3.72 -12.04
C ALA A 65 5.44 5.17 -12.32
N VAL A 66 5.71 5.45 -13.58
CA VAL A 66 6.27 6.72 -14.07
C VAL A 66 5.17 7.75 -14.34
N GLY A 67 4.06 7.31 -14.95
CA GLY A 67 2.97 8.22 -15.34
C GLY A 67 3.30 9.08 -16.54
N GLY A 68 4.10 8.57 -17.45
CA GLY A 68 4.59 9.26 -18.65
C GLY A 68 3.84 8.89 -19.94
N GLU A 69 4.22 9.56 -21.01
CA GLU A 69 3.71 9.42 -22.37
C GLU A 69 4.88 9.19 -23.36
N PRO A 70 4.64 8.56 -24.52
CA PRO A 70 3.50 7.68 -24.78
C PRO A 70 3.70 6.31 -24.13
N ASP A 71 2.58 5.67 -23.75
CA ASP A 71 2.56 4.29 -23.22
C ASP A 71 3.54 4.03 -22.07
N ALA A 72 3.83 5.06 -21.25
CA ALA A 72 4.85 5.03 -20.21
C ALA A 72 4.26 5.21 -18.79
N LYS A 73 3.02 4.72 -18.54
CA LYS A 73 2.47 4.73 -17.18
C LYS A 73 3.34 3.92 -16.24
N VAL A 74 3.85 2.77 -16.70
CA VAL A 74 4.83 1.95 -16.01
C VAL A 74 6.02 1.67 -16.92
N VAL A 75 7.22 1.80 -16.37
CA VAL A 75 8.47 1.61 -17.11
C VAL A 75 9.38 0.67 -16.32
N ALA A 76 10.01 -0.26 -17.01
CA ALA A 76 11.08 -1.07 -16.46
C ALA A 76 12.43 -0.62 -16.98
N PHE A 77 13.34 -0.46 -16.06
CA PHE A 77 14.72 -0.07 -16.28
C PHE A 77 15.67 -1.22 -15.96
N ASN A 78 16.79 -1.28 -16.62
CA ASN A 78 17.92 -2.09 -16.16
C ASN A 78 18.35 -1.56 -14.79
N LYS A 79 18.23 -2.37 -13.75
CA LYS A 79 18.51 -1.94 -12.37
C LYS A 79 19.94 -1.45 -12.14
N VAL A 80 20.89 -1.84 -12.99
CA VAL A 80 22.32 -1.49 -12.86
C VAL A 80 22.64 -0.19 -13.58
N THR A 81 22.12 0.00 -14.81
CA THR A 81 22.48 1.13 -15.68
C THR A 81 21.44 2.26 -15.70
N GLY A 82 20.19 1.98 -15.36
CA GLY A 82 19.08 2.94 -15.49
C GLY A 82 18.51 3.03 -16.91
N ASP A 83 19.03 2.24 -17.87
CA ASP A 83 18.51 2.22 -19.23
C ASP A 83 17.10 1.60 -19.28
N GLU A 84 16.22 2.17 -20.09
CA GLU A 84 14.89 1.60 -20.32
C GLU A 84 14.98 0.24 -21.00
N VAL A 85 14.19 -0.73 -20.52
CA VAL A 85 14.04 -2.06 -21.10
C VAL A 85 12.69 -2.21 -21.78
N TRP A 86 11.62 -1.80 -21.10
CA TRP A 86 10.28 -1.75 -21.67
C TRP A 86 9.43 -0.69 -20.97
N ARG A 87 8.39 -0.23 -21.67
CA ARG A 87 7.32 0.62 -21.13
C ARG A 87 5.95 0.07 -21.50
N SER A 88 4.93 0.37 -20.73
CA SER A 88 3.58 -0.12 -20.95
C SER A 88 2.53 0.78 -20.34
N LEU A 89 1.32 0.67 -20.85
CA LEU A 89 0.10 1.39 -20.49
C LEU A 89 0.13 2.88 -20.85
N ASP A 90 -0.97 3.32 -21.51
CA ASP A 90 -1.22 4.74 -21.72
C ASP A 90 -1.46 5.49 -20.39
N ASN A 91 -1.25 6.78 -20.37
CA ASN A 91 -1.44 7.62 -19.19
C ASN A 91 -2.72 8.47 -19.25
N ILE A 92 -3.80 7.98 -19.87
CA ILE A 92 -5.11 8.65 -19.90
C ILE A 92 -5.65 8.92 -18.47
N SER A 93 -5.21 8.11 -17.48
CA SER A 93 -5.59 8.26 -16.07
C SER A 93 -4.36 8.32 -15.18
N GLU A 94 -4.47 8.98 -14.01
CA GLU A 94 -3.37 9.04 -13.04
C GLU A 94 -2.88 7.63 -12.64
N THR A 95 -1.57 7.52 -12.39
CA THR A 95 -0.94 6.30 -11.85
C THR A 95 -1.49 5.89 -10.49
N GLY A 96 -2.09 6.82 -9.75
CA GLY A 96 -2.45 6.63 -8.35
C GLY A 96 -1.22 6.72 -7.43
N TYR A 97 -1.31 6.07 -6.27
CA TYR A 97 -0.31 6.13 -5.20
C TYR A 97 0.07 4.75 -4.67
N SER A 98 -0.56 3.70 -5.19
CA SER A 98 -0.40 2.30 -4.77
C SER A 98 0.92 1.73 -5.30
N ALA A 99 1.73 1.16 -4.42
CA ALA A 99 2.93 0.44 -4.85
C ALA A 99 2.53 -0.81 -5.66
N PRO A 100 3.22 -1.10 -6.78
CA PRO A 100 3.03 -2.35 -7.51
C PRO A 100 3.50 -3.54 -6.68
N ILE A 101 2.94 -4.72 -6.98
CA ILE A 101 3.39 -5.99 -6.39
C ILE A 101 3.68 -7.03 -7.47
N ILE A 102 4.54 -7.99 -7.13
CA ILE A 102 4.76 -9.18 -7.96
C ILE A 102 4.10 -10.39 -7.29
N ILE A 103 3.36 -11.16 -8.09
CA ILE A 103 2.71 -12.40 -7.63
C ILE A 103 3.00 -13.55 -8.59
N ASP A 104 2.95 -14.78 -8.06
CA ASP A 104 2.92 -16.01 -8.87
C ASP A 104 1.50 -16.57 -8.85
N ALA A 105 0.80 -16.57 -9.98
CA ALA A 105 -0.55 -17.09 -10.11
C ALA A 105 -0.83 -17.53 -11.56
N GLY A 106 -1.66 -18.56 -11.73
CA GLY A 106 -2.04 -19.03 -13.05
C GLY A 106 -0.85 -19.49 -13.91
N GLY A 107 0.16 -20.09 -13.29
CA GLY A 107 1.36 -20.55 -13.99
C GLY A 107 2.29 -19.44 -14.51
N ALA A 108 2.06 -18.19 -14.15
CA ALA A 108 2.85 -17.04 -14.57
C ALA A 108 3.23 -16.10 -13.43
N ARG A 109 4.39 -15.47 -13.60
CA ARG A 109 4.81 -14.34 -12.80
C ARG A 109 4.11 -13.09 -13.29
N GLN A 110 3.47 -12.31 -12.40
CA GLN A 110 2.61 -11.20 -12.76
C GLN A 110 2.97 -9.95 -11.95
N LEU A 111 3.16 -8.84 -12.63
CA LEU A 111 3.21 -7.51 -12.04
C LEU A 111 1.78 -6.98 -11.92
N ILE A 112 1.35 -6.69 -10.72
CA ILE A 112 0.04 -6.10 -10.46
C ILE A 112 0.20 -4.61 -10.21
N LEU A 113 -0.42 -3.81 -11.06
CA LEU A 113 -0.49 -2.35 -10.94
C LEU A 113 -1.95 -1.94 -10.68
N TRP A 114 -2.19 -1.20 -9.61
CA TRP A 114 -3.48 -0.59 -9.36
C TRP A 114 -3.39 0.93 -9.55
N HIS A 115 -4.14 1.44 -10.52
CA HIS A 115 -4.19 2.85 -10.88
C HIS A 115 -5.62 3.39 -10.85
N ALA A 116 -5.82 4.67 -11.19
CA ALA A 116 -7.08 5.38 -10.98
C ALA A 116 -8.32 4.74 -11.66
N THR A 117 -8.14 3.96 -12.71
CA THR A 117 -9.26 3.37 -13.49
C THR A 117 -9.33 1.86 -13.46
N ALA A 118 -8.24 1.17 -13.11
CA ALA A 118 -8.17 -0.29 -13.18
C ALA A 118 -7.10 -0.92 -12.29
N ILE A 119 -7.23 -2.22 -12.10
CA ILE A 119 -6.15 -3.12 -11.68
C ILE A 119 -5.68 -3.86 -12.93
N THR A 120 -4.41 -3.72 -13.26
CA THR A 120 -3.81 -4.32 -14.46
C THR A 120 -2.72 -5.30 -14.05
N SER A 121 -2.71 -6.45 -14.69
CA SER A 121 -1.64 -7.46 -14.59
C SER A 121 -0.80 -7.47 -15.85
N LEU A 122 0.52 -7.42 -15.67
CA LEU A 122 1.47 -7.44 -16.76
C LEU A 122 2.51 -8.56 -16.56
N ASN A 123 3.10 -8.97 -17.67
CA ASN A 123 4.33 -9.75 -17.64
C ASN A 123 5.47 -8.84 -17.15
N PRO A 124 6.10 -9.11 -15.99
CA PRO A 124 7.13 -8.21 -15.47
C PRO A 124 8.39 -8.13 -16.34
N LYS A 125 8.62 -9.11 -17.24
CA LYS A 125 9.81 -9.12 -18.13
C LYS A 125 9.61 -8.32 -19.41
N THR A 126 8.36 -8.22 -19.89
CA THR A 126 8.07 -7.65 -21.23
C THR A 126 7.13 -6.45 -21.20
N GLY A 127 6.41 -6.23 -20.08
CA GLY A 127 5.35 -5.22 -20.00
C GLY A 127 4.05 -5.60 -20.72
N GLU A 128 3.97 -6.82 -21.28
CA GLU A 128 2.74 -7.31 -21.95
C GLU A 128 1.61 -7.46 -20.94
N ILE A 129 0.42 -6.98 -21.31
CA ILE A 129 -0.77 -7.06 -20.45
C ILE A 129 -1.32 -8.49 -20.48
N TYR A 130 -1.44 -9.10 -19.32
CA TYR A 130 -2.13 -10.38 -19.15
C TYR A 130 -3.65 -10.19 -19.03
N TRP A 131 -4.07 -9.28 -18.15
CA TRP A 131 -5.48 -8.94 -17.93
C TRP A 131 -5.64 -7.54 -17.33
N ASN A 132 -6.84 -7.00 -17.49
CA ASN A 132 -7.27 -5.73 -16.92
C ASN A 132 -8.64 -5.90 -16.25
N GLN A 133 -8.79 -5.37 -15.04
CA GLN A 133 -10.06 -5.33 -14.32
C GLN A 133 -10.42 -3.88 -14.02
N ASP A 134 -11.47 -3.40 -14.65
CA ASP A 134 -11.94 -2.02 -14.48
C ASP A 134 -12.39 -1.74 -13.05
N PHE A 135 -11.82 -0.71 -12.46
CA PHE A 135 -12.19 -0.18 -11.16
C PHE A 135 -11.92 1.32 -11.10
N THR A 136 -12.77 2.10 -11.75
CA THR A 136 -12.68 3.57 -11.68
C THR A 136 -13.00 4.05 -10.28
N ILE A 137 -12.06 4.78 -9.68
CA ILE A 137 -12.10 5.22 -8.30
C ILE A 137 -12.17 6.75 -8.17
N GLY A 138 -12.79 7.21 -7.09
CA GLY A 138 -12.93 8.63 -6.81
C GLY A 138 -11.59 9.30 -6.54
N GLY A 139 -11.32 10.43 -7.24
CA GLY A 139 -10.13 11.25 -7.02
C GLY A 139 -8.79 10.62 -7.34
N GLY A 140 -8.75 9.55 -8.14
CA GLY A 140 -7.50 8.85 -8.48
C GLY A 140 -6.78 8.20 -7.29
N MET A 141 -7.43 8.10 -6.12
CA MET A 141 -6.80 7.68 -4.86
C MET A 141 -6.66 6.16 -4.72
N ALA A 142 -5.95 5.52 -5.64
CA ALA A 142 -5.40 4.17 -5.48
C ALA A 142 -4.21 4.27 -4.52
N ILE A 143 -4.40 4.01 -3.24
CA ILE A 143 -3.37 4.25 -2.21
C ILE A 143 -2.89 2.94 -1.58
N THR A 144 -3.82 2.10 -1.09
CA THR A 144 -3.45 0.85 -0.45
C THR A 144 -2.77 -0.10 -1.43
N THR A 145 -1.79 -0.85 -0.95
CA THR A 145 -1.13 -1.87 -1.78
C THR A 145 -2.10 -3.01 -2.08
N PRO A 146 -2.15 -3.56 -3.31
CA PRO A 146 -2.92 -4.77 -3.59
C PRO A 146 -2.48 -5.93 -2.69
N VAL A 147 -3.42 -6.70 -2.15
CA VAL A 147 -3.14 -7.79 -1.22
C VAL A 147 -3.52 -9.13 -1.84
N ARG A 148 -2.54 -10.03 -1.96
CA ARG A 148 -2.76 -11.39 -2.42
C ARG A 148 -2.70 -12.38 -1.27
N SER A 149 -3.71 -13.25 -1.16
CA SER A 149 -3.72 -14.40 -0.24
C SER A 149 -4.41 -15.61 -0.89
N GLY A 150 -3.66 -16.70 -1.09
CA GLY A 150 -4.18 -17.84 -1.82
C GLY A 150 -4.67 -17.45 -3.22
N ARG A 151 -5.96 -17.68 -3.48
CA ARG A 151 -6.64 -17.31 -4.73
C ARG A 151 -7.15 -15.86 -4.77
N TYR A 152 -7.14 -15.16 -3.65
CA TYR A 152 -7.71 -13.81 -3.56
C TYR A 152 -6.68 -12.74 -3.91
N LEU A 153 -7.15 -11.71 -4.60
CA LEU A 153 -6.47 -10.43 -4.81
C LEU A 153 -7.44 -9.31 -4.45
N ALA A 154 -7.08 -8.50 -3.47
CA ALA A 154 -7.92 -7.43 -2.95
C ALA A 154 -7.27 -6.06 -3.11
N VAL A 155 -8.07 -5.05 -3.42
CA VAL A 155 -7.74 -3.62 -3.31
C VAL A 155 -8.86 -2.93 -2.54
N SER A 156 -8.54 -1.89 -1.77
CA SER A 156 -9.53 -1.15 -1.00
C SER A 156 -9.30 0.35 -1.14
N GLN A 157 -10.38 1.09 -1.38
CA GLN A 157 -10.35 2.51 -1.66
C GLN A 157 -11.38 3.25 -0.81
N PHE A 158 -11.06 4.47 -0.43
CA PHE A 158 -11.79 5.32 0.49
C PHE A 158 -13.27 5.51 0.15
N PHE A 159 -13.58 5.95 -1.07
CA PHE A 159 -14.97 6.20 -1.48
C PHE A 159 -15.67 4.97 -2.08
N ASN A 160 -14.91 4.11 -2.76
CA ASN A 160 -15.46 3.03 -3.58
C ASN A 160 -15.47 1.68 -2.86
N GLY A 161 -14.86 1.62 -1.67
CA GLY A 161 -14.75 0.37 -0.91
C GLY A 161 -13.74 -0.61 -1.51
N THR A 162 -13.96 -1.86 -1.20
CA THR A 162 -13.09 -2.96 -1.63
C THR A 162 -13.57 -3.58 -2.93
N MET A 163 -12.64 -3.91 -3.83
CA MET A 163 -12.84 -4.92 -4.86
C MET A 163 -12.06 -6.17 -4.50
N MET A 164 -12.75 -7.30 -4.47
CA MET A 164 -12.16 -8.63 -4.31
C MET A 164 -12.21 -9.38 -5.63
N MET A 165 -11.08 -9.95 -6.01
CA MET A 165 -10.91 -10.74 -7.22
C MET A 165 -10.46 -12.15 -6.88
N ALA A 166 -10.83 -13.12 -7.71
CA ALA A 166 -10.28 -14.46 -7.70
C ALA A 166 -9.30 -14.63 -8.86
N LEU A 167 -8.07 -14.98 -8.52
CA LEU A 167 -7.04 -15.35 -9.49
C LEU A 167 -7.37 -16.71 -10.08
N ASN A 168 -7.16 -16.86 -11.39
CA ASN A 168 -7.32 -18.14 -12.08
C ASN A 168 -6.12 -19.05 -11.74
N PRO A 169 -6.34 -20.35 -11.39
CA PRO A 169 -5.24 -21.24 -11.04
C PRO A 169 -4.39 -21.69 -12.26
N ASP A 170 -4.96 -21.68 -13.47
CA ASP A 170 -4.39 -22.35 -14.63
C ASP A 170 -3.77 -21.40 -15.67
N ARG A 171 -4.15 -20.12 -15.62
CA ARG A 171 -3.64 -19.08 -16.52
C ARG A 171 -3.58 -17.71 -15.84
N PRO A 172 -2.75 -16.76 -16.31
CA PRO A 172 -2.69 -15.40 -15.77
C PRO A 172 -3.97 -14.63 -16.13
N ASP A 173 -4.97 -14.74 -15.26
CA ASP A 173 -6.29 -14.16 -15.40
C ASP A 173 -6.91 -13.93 -14.02
N ALA A 174 -7.85 -13.01 -13.90
CA ALA A 174 -8.58 -12.74 -12.68
C ALA A 174 -10.04 -12.38 -12.99
N ARG A 175 -10.94 -12.72 -12.08
CA ARG A 175 -12.34 -12.29 -12.16
C ARG A 175 -12.77 -11.61 -10.88
N MET A 176 -13.54 -10.55 -10.99
CA MET A 176 -14.18 -9.93 -9.84
C MET A 176 -15.14 -10.92 -9.17
N LEU A 177 -15.01 -11.06 -7.86
CA LEU A 177 -15.97 -11.77 -7.02
C LEU A 177 -17.08 -10.82 -6.57
N TRP A 178 -16.66 -9.72 -5.98
CA TRP A 178 -17.55 -8.66 -5.50
C TRP A 178 -16.80 -7.33 -5.40
N LYS A 179 -17.56 -6.25 -5.27
CA LYS A 179 -17.04 -4.90 -4.94
C LYS A 179 -17.99 -4.16 -4.05
N GLY A 180 -17.50 -3.20 -3.29
CA GLY A 180 -18.29 -2.27 -2.51
C GLY A 180 -19.34 -1.57 -3.37
N ARG A 181 -20.53 -1.38 -2.85
CA ARG A 181 -21.68 -0.78 -3.55
C ARG A 181 -21.88 0.68 -3.18
N ASN A 182 -21.53 1.03 -1.94
CA ASN A 182 -21.65 2.39 -1.43
C ASN A 182 -20.46 3.24 -1.90
N ARG A 183 -20.75 4.53 -2.15
CA ARG A 183 -19.74 5.53 -2.56
C ARG A 183 -19.63 6.66 -1.54
N GLY A 184 -19.99 6.39 -0.30
CA GLY A 184 -19.83 7.32 0.80
C GLY A 184 -18.47 7.24 1.45
N GLU A 185 -18.14 8.19 2.28
CA GLU A 185 -16.93 8.17 3.11
C GLU A 185 -17.24 7.93 4.60
N LEU A 186 -18.43 8.29 5.05
CA LEU A 186 -18.82 8.14 6.46
C LEU A 186 -19.07 6.66 6.81
N PRO A 187 -18.76 6.23 8.04
CA PRO A 187 -18.87 4.83 8.44
C PRO A 187 -20.26 4.22 8.20
N ASP A 188 -21.32 4.99 8.42
CA ASP A 188 -22.71 4.58 8.19
C ASP A 188 -23.10 4.50 6.70
N GLN A 189 -22.28 5.07 5.81
CA GLN A 189 -22.45 5.06 4.36
C GLN A 189 -21.56 4.03 3.66
N THR A 190 -20.81 3.24 4.41
CA THR A 190 -19.84 2.28 3.89
C THR A 190 -20.28 0.85 4.17
N ASP A 191 -20.27 -0.01 3.15
CA ASP A 191 -20.75 -1.40 3.22
C ASP A 191 -19.63 -2.43 3.33
N SER A 192 -18.43 -2.10 2.85
CA SER A 192 -17.28 -2.98 2.88
C SER A 192 -16.12 -2.34 3.66
N LEU A 193 -14.90 -2.77 3.42
CA LEU A 193 -13.72 -2.09 3.93
C LEU A 193 -13.39 -0.91 3.01
N HIS A 194 -13.37 0.29 3.56
CA HIS A 194 -13.08 1.54 2.87
C HIS A 194 -11.74 2.11 3.34
N SER A 195 -10.66 1.35 3.16
CA SER A 195 -9.33 1.77 3.58
C SER A 195 -8.80 2.94 2.75
N ILE A 196 -8.06 3.84 3.40
CA ILE A 196 -7.41 4.98 2.75
C ILE A 196 -5.89 4.83 2.75
N ILE A 197 -5.25 4.73 3.91
CA ILE A 197 -3.80 4.64 4.04
C ILE A 197 -3.39 3.21 4.38
N SER A 198 -4.13 2.57 5.28
CA SER A 198 -3.84 1.21 5.76
C SER A 198 -4.08 0.18 4.68
N THR A 199 -3.07 -0.58 4.33
CA THR A 199 -3.25 -1.78 3.51
C THR A 199 -3.93 -2.87 4.34
N PRO A 200 -5.06 -3.44 3.89
CA PRO A 200 -5.76 -4.51 4.60
C PRO A 200 -4.98 -5.82 4.57
N ILE A 201 -5.44 -6.81 5.34
CA ILE A 201 -4.90 -8.17 5.33
C ILE A 201 -5.99 -9.17 4.95
N VAL A 202 -5.60 -10.21 4.20
CA VAL A 202 -6.48 -11.35 3.87
C VAL A 202 -5.94 -12.60 4.56
N VAL A 203 -6.80 -13.27 5.33
CA VAL A 203 -6.48 -14.48 6.10
C VAL A 203 -7.53 -15.55 5.83
N GLY A 204 -7.18 -16.56 5.07
CA GLY A 204 -8.18 -17.54 4.58
C GLY A 204 -9.26 -16.86 3.76
N ASP A 205 -10.51 -17.08 4.09
CA ASP A 205 -11.67 -16.48 3.44
C ASP A 205 -12.14 -15.16 4.14
N HIS A 206 -11.25 -14.45 4.84
CA HIS A 206 -11.59 -13.23 5.56
C HIS A 206 -10.64 -12.08 5.22
N LEU A 207 -11.21 -10.86 5.13
CA LEU A 207 -10.50 -9.60 4.93
C LEU A 207 -10.63 -8.76 6.20
N TYR A 208 -9.51 -8.25 6.72
CA TYR A 208 -9.49 -7.37 7.89
C TYR A 208 -8.74 -6.08 7.57
N GLY A 209 -9.19 -4.97 8.13
CA GLY A 209 -8.50 -3.69 7.96
C GLY A 209 -9.23 -2.51 8.60
N ILE A 210 -8.60 -1.34 8.49
CA ILE A 210 -9.13 -0.09 9.00
C ILE A 210 -9.92 0.61 7.88
N GLY A 211 -11.12 1.02 8.20
CA GLY A 211 -11.96 1.83 7.33
C GLY A 211 -11.60 3.31 7.36
N SER A 212 -12.42 4.11 6.72
CA SER A 212 -12.14 5.52 6.40
C SER A 212 -12.04 6.45 7.61
N TYR A 213 -12.65 6.06 8.72
CA TYR A 213 -12.69 6.84 9.97
C TYR A 213 -12.10 6.10 11.17
N GLY A 214 -11.38 5.00 10.94
CA GLY A 214 -10.67 4.28 12.00
C GLY A 214 -11.38 3.03 12.51
N GLU A 215 -12.55 2.73 11.98
CA GLU A 215 -13.27 1.50 12.28
C GLU A 215 -12.49 0.28 11.78
N LEU A 216 -12.20 -0.65 12.66
CA LEU A 216 -11.65 -1.95 12.31
C LEU A 216 -12.78 -2.89 11.89
N ARG A 217 -12.65 -3.51 10.72
CA ARG A 217 -13.69 -4.38 10.15
C ARG A 217 -13.18 -5.75 9.79
N GLY A 218 -14.02 -6.76 10.03
CA GLY A 218 -13.91 -8.09 9.48
C GLY A 218 -14.96 -8.30 8.39
N ILE A 219 -14.52 -8.74 7.21
CA ILE A 219 -15.33 -8.92 6.00
C ILE A 219 -15.17 -10.36 5.51
N ASP A 220 -16.24 -11.02 5.12
CA ASP A 220 -16.18 -12.28 4.37
C ASP A 220 -15.62 -12.02 2.97
N ALA A 221 -14.45 -12.56 2.68
CA ALA A 221 -13.76 -12.37 1.41
C ALA A 221 -14.48 -13.03 0.23
N THR A 222 -15.39 -13.97 0.48
CA THR A 222 -16.12 -14.69 -0.57
C THR A 222 -17.27 -13.87 -1.17
N ASN A 223 -17.92 -13.01 -0.36
CA ASN A 223 -19.14 -12.29 -0.75
C ASN A 223 -19.16 -10.81 -0.38
N GLY A 224 -18.22 -10.33 0.45
CA GLY A 224 -18.11 -8.93 0.88
C GLY A 224 -19.01 -8.57 2.07
N GLU A 225 -19.61 -9.53 2.74
CA GLU A 225 -20.44 -9.30 3.93
C GLU A 225 -19.57 -8.84 5.12
N ARG A 226 -19.99 -7.77 5.80
CA ARG A 226 -19.37 -7.32 7.04
C ARG A 226 -19.77 -8.23 8.17
N LEU A 227 -18.80 -8.96 8.75
CA LEU A 227 -19.02 -9.89 9.85
C LEU A 227 -19.09 -9.15 11.19
N TRP A 228 -18.19 -8.18 11.37
CA TRP A 228 -18.09 -7.38 12.58
C TRP A 228 -17.38 -6.04 12.34
N GLU A 229 -17.52 -5.13 13.30
CA GLU A 229 -16.85 -3.84 13.36
C GLU A 229 -16.43 -3.55 14.80
N SER A 230 -15.29 -2.88 15.00
CA SER A 230 -14.76 -2.45 16.30
C SER A 230 -14.12 -1.07 16.21
N ASP A 231 -14.29 -0.26 17.23
CA ASP A 231 -13.69 1.06 17.41
C ASP A 231 -12.53 1.08 18.43
N GLN A 232 -12.11 -0.09 18.90
CA GLN A 232 -11.14 -0.21 20.00
C GLN A 232 -9.68 -0.02 19.56
N MET A 233 -9.35 -0.21 18.28
CA MET A 233 -7.98 -0.17 17.77
C MET A 233 -7.46 1.24 17.57
N ASN A 234 -8.29 2.14 17.06
CA ASN A 234 -7.94 3.50 16.67
C ASN A 234 -8.88 4.52 17.29
N GLU A 235 -8.40 5.75 17.47
CA GLU A 235 -9.30 6.88 17.65
C GLU A 235 -10.14 7.07 16.38
N GLN A 236 -11.47 7.22 16.58
CA GLN A 236 -12.39 7.43 15.47
C GLN A 236 -12.24 8.86 14.92
N ASP A 237 -11.61 8.99 13.77
CA ASP A 237 -11.51 10.23 13.02
C ASP A 237 -11.15 9.97 11.56
N ARG A 238 -11.41 10.90 10.67
CA ARG A 238 -11.02 10.79 9.26
C ARG A 238 -9.50 10.64 9.13
N TRP A 239 -9.06 9.82 8.19
CA TRP A 239 -7.67 9.46 7.94
C TRP A 239 -7.01 8.63 9.04
N ALA A 240 -7.79 8.08 9.95
CA ALA A 240 -7.26 7.13 10.93
C ALA A 240 -6.64 5.92 10.22
N THR A 241 -5.55 5.41 10.75
CA THR A 241 -4.79 4.34 10.10
C THR A 241 -4.09 3.45 11.09
N ALA A 242 -3.86 2.19 10.69
CA ALA A 242 -3.01 1.26 11.41
C ALA A 242 -2.27 0.35 10.41
N TYR A 243 -1.03 0.00 10.70
CA TYR A 243 -0.18 -0.82 9.86
C TYR A 243 -0.07 -2.22 10.43
N PHE A 244 -0.41 -3.23 9.64
CA PHE A 244 -0.46 -4.63 10.05
C PHE A 244 0.79 -5.37 9.58
N VAL A 245 1.51 -6.00 10.51
CA VAL A 245 2.67 -6.84 10.20
C VAL A 245 2.44 -8.22 10.80
N ARG A 246 2.34 -9.24 9.95
CA ARG A 246 2.06 -10.61 10.38
C ARG A 246 3.26 -11.20 11.13
N HIS A 247 2.99 -11.81 12.28
CA HIS A 247 3.93 -12.60 13.06
C HIS A 247 3.29 -13.93 13.46
N ARG A 248 3.49 -14.99 12.67
CA ARG A 248 2.88 -16.32 12.84
C ARG A 248 1.35 -16.25 12.82
N ASP A 249 0.68 -16.53 13.95
CA ASP A 249 -0.77 -16.50 14.18
C ASP A 249 -1.27 -15.14 14.72
N ARG A 250 -0.38 -14.16 14.86
CA ARG A 250 -0.63 -12.84 15.44
C ARG A 250 -0.20 -11.73 14.49
N TYR A 251 -0.56 -10.52 14.87
CA TYR A 251 -0.16 -9.31 14.15
C TYR A 251 0.40 -8.29 15.11
N PHE A 252 1.54 -7.71 14.73
CA PHE A 252 1.96 -6.42 15.24
C PHE A 252 1.21 -5.36 14.46
N VAL A 253 0.52 -4.48 15.19
CA VAL A 253 -0.23 -3.37 14.59
C VAL A 253 0.31 -2.08 15.19
N VAL A 254 0.74 -1.15 14.33
CA VAL A 254 1.11 0.19 14.77
C VAL A 254 0.02 1.15 14.32
N ASN A 255 -0.70 1.75 15.27
CA ASN A 255 -1.77 2.69 14.98
C ASN A 255 -1.25 4.13 14.88
N ASP A 256 -2.07 5.03 14.39
CA ASP A 256 -1.71 6.43 14.20
C ASP A 256 -1.64 7.25 15.49
N SER A 257 -2.04 6.68 16.63
CA SER A 257 -1.79 7.22 17.96
C SER A 257 -0.38 6.90 18.48
N GLY A 258 0.43 6.17 17.71
CA GLY A 258 1.81 5.79 18.08
C GLY A 258 1.91 4.63 19.05
N GLU A 259 0.96 3.72 19.02
CA GLU A 259 0.91 2.52 19.84
C GLU A 259 1.24 1.28 19.03
N LEU A 260 1.95 0.34 19.64
CA LEU A 260 2.12 -1.02 19.16
C LEU A 260 1.10 -1.92 19.85
N ILE A 261 0.32 -2.61 19.07
CA ILE A 261 -0.72 -3.53 19.50
C ILE A 261 -0.33 -4.93 19.04
N LEU A 262 -0.37 -5.91 19.90
CA LEU A 262 -0.29 -7.32 19.55
C LEU A 262 -1.71 -7.88 19.50
N ALA A 263 -2.13 -8.39 18.33
CA ALA A 263 -3.51 -8.77 18.08
C ALA A 263 -3.66 -10.09 17.32
N ARG A 264 -4.85 -10.70 17.44
CA ARG A 264 -5.37 -11.72 16.54
C ARG A 264 -6.66 -11.25 15.89
N PHE A 265 -6.88 -11.73 14.66
CA PHE A 265 -8.12 -11.51 13.92
C PHE A 265 -8.73 -12.86 13.59
N ASN A 266 -10.03 -12.97 13.79
CA ASN A 266 -10.80 -14.16 13.48
C ASN A 266 -12.21 -13.76 12.95
N PRO A 267 -13.00 -14.71 12.43
CA PRO A 267 -14.34 -14.40 11.91
C PRO A 267 -15.31 -13.80 12.95
N ASP A 268 -15.10 -14.08 14.24
CA ASP A 268 -16.00 -13.65 15.31
C ASP A 268 -15.58 -12.31 15.93
N GLY A 269 -14.36 -11.80 15.61
CA GLY A 269 -13.91 -10.53 16.12
C GLY A 269 -12.40 -10.30 16.16
N TYR A 270 -12.04 -9.27 16.88
CA TYR A 270 -10.71 -8.81 17.18
C TYR A 270 -10.36 -9.12 18.63
N GLU A 271 -9.20 -9.75 18.83
CA GLU A 271 -8.61 -10.02 20.13
C GLU A 271 -7.35 -9.19 20.32
N GLU A 272 -7.36 -8.23 21.21
CA GLU A 272 -6.15 -7.54 21.64
C GLU A 272 -5.45 -8.35 22.72
N ILE A 273 -4.18 -8.71 22.46
CA ILE A 273 -3.37 -9.48 23.41
C ILE A 273 -2.61 -8.53 24.33
N ASP A 274 -2.05 -7.45 23.76
CA ASP A 274 -1.27 -6.47 24.51
C ASP A 274 -1.16 -5.16 23.72
N ARG A 275 -0.90 -4.03 24.43
CA ARG A 275 -0.72 -2.71 23.86
C ARG A 275 0.33 -1.91 24.63
N THR A 276 1.21 -1.24 23.88
CA THR A 276 2.19 -0.32 24.46
C THR A 276 2.40 0.90 23.57
N ARG A 277 2.73 2.04 24.19
CA ARG A 277 3.06 3.26 23.44
C ARG A 277 4.51 3.25 23.02
N LEU A 278 4.75 3.41 21.72
CA LEU A 278 6.09 3.52 21.13
C LEU A 278 6.63 4.94 21.19
N LEU A 279 5.85 5.89 20.69
CA LEU A 279 6.18 7.32 20.72
C LEU A 279 4.91 8.19 20.57
N ARG A 280 5.06 9.49 20.84
CA ARG A 280 3.96 10.44 20.67
C ARG A 280 3.90 10.93 19.23
N PRO A 281 2.73 10.97 18.58
CA PRO A 281 2.56 11.60 17.29
C PRO A 281 2.85 13.09 17.34
N THR A 282 3.44 13.64 16.25
CA THR A 282 3.75 15.06 16.12
C THR A 282 3.15 15.70 14.86
N THR A 283 2.94 14.90 13.79
CA THR A 283 2.26 15.37 12.57
C THR A 283 0.83 15.76 12.89
N ARG A 284 0.43 17.01 12.62
CA ARG A 284 -0.94 17.43 12.85
C ARG A 284 -1.79 17.30 11.59
N THR A 285 -2.92 16.64 11.73
CA THR A 285 -4.01 16.73 10.76
C THR A 285 -4.59 18.14 10.88
N ARG A 286 -4.72 18.85 9.76
CA ARG A 286 -5.48 20.11 9.78
C ARG A 286 -6.95 19.76 9.63
N GLY A 287 -7.78 20.22 10.56
CA GLY A 287 -9.23 20.14 10.47
C GLY A 287 -9.68 20.63 9.10
N GLY A 288 -10.39 19.78 8.34
CA GLY A 288 -10.77 20.11 6.98
C GLY A 288 -11.72 21.30 6.92
N ILE A 289 -11.85 21.91 5.74
CA ILE A 289 -12.72 23.05 5.41
C ILE A 289 -14.20 22.81 5.86
N SER A 290 -14.59 21.57 6.14
CA SER A 290 -15.95 21.20 6.52
C SER A 290 -16.20 21.04 8.03
N GLY A 291 -15.18 21.27 8.90
CA GLY A 291 -15.32 21.06 10.35
C GLY A 291 -15.60 19.59 10.76
N ARG A 292 -15.45 18.65 9.83
CA ARG A 292 -15.75 17.22 10.03
C ARG A 292 -14.60 16.43 10.65
N TYR A 293 -13.45 17.06 10.88
CA TYR A 293 -12.29 16.40 11.48
C TYR A 293 -11.81 17.20 12.68
N ARG A 294 -11.28 16.46 13.65
CA ARG A 294 -10.57 17.07 14.78
C ARG A 294 -9.13 17.35 14.38
N ASP A 295 -8.59 18.47 14.86
CA ASP A 295 -7.16 18.69 14.84
C ASP A 295 -6.51 17.73 15.85
N ARG A 296 -5.94 16.65 15.36
CA ARG A 296 -5.22 15.68 16.20
C ARG A 296 -3.82 15.42 15.69
N ALA A 297 -2.96 14.96 16.56
CA ALA A 297 -1.65 14.49 16.17
C ALA A 297 -1.74 13.03 15.71
N VAL A 298 -1.03 12.69 14.61
CA VAL A 298 -1.05 11.37 13.98
C VAL A 298 0.36 10.88 13.67
N LEU A 299 0.51 9.55 13.65
CA LEU A 299 1.71 8.85 13.18
C LEU A 299 1.38 8.15 11.85
N TRP A 300 1.73 8.77 10.73
CA TRP A 300 1.49 8.19 9.39
C TRP A 300 2.74 7.56 8.77
N ALA A 301 3.88 7.63 9.45
CA ALA A 301 5.07 6.94 8.99
C ALA A 301 4.92 5.42 9.19
N HIS A 302 5.21 4.66 8.13
CA HIS A 302 5.21 3.20 8.20
C HIS A 302 6.25 2.72 9.21
N PRO A 303 5.91 1.77 10.11
CA PRO A 303 6.88 1.12 10.96
C PRO A 303 7.77 0.18 10.15
N ALA A 304 9.02 0.01 10.58
CA ALA A 304 9.91 -1.02 10.05
C ALA A 304 10.19 -2.07 11.13
N PHE A 305 10.06 -3.35 10.75
CA PHE A 305 10.36 -4.48 11.63
C PHE A 305 11.56 -5.24 11.08
N ALA A 306 12.64 -5.31 11.84
CA ALA A 306 13.84 -6.05 11.47
C ALA A 306 14.61 -6.50 12.72
N ASN A 307 15.25 -7.68 12.65
CA ASN A 307 16.17 -8.16 13.67
C ASN A 307 15.59 -8.10 15.10
N GLN A 308 14.34 -8.53 15.26
CA GLN A 308 13.60 -8.47 16.55
C GLN A 308 13.44 -7.05 17.11
N HIS A 309 13.37 -6.05 16.26
CA HIS A 309 13.12 -4.67 16.65
C HIS A 309 11.99 -4.07 15.80
N VAL A 310 11.35 -3.08 16.40
CA VAL A 310 10.51 -2.13 15.66
C VAL A 310 11.20 -0.78 15.62
N VAL A 311 11.22 -0.18 14.44
CA VAL A 311 11.70 1.19 14.21
C VAL A 311 10.51 2.04 13.77
N VAL A 312 10.24 3.09 14.50
CA VAL A 312 9.18 4.06 14.19
C VAL A 312 9.71 5.48 14.30
N ARG A 313 9.08 6.39 13.60
CA ARG A 313 9.43 7.82 13.65
C ARG A 313 8.21 8.70 13.67
N ASN A 314 8.35 9.87 14.31
CA ASN A 314 7.52 11.04 14.09
C ASN A 314 8.32 12.09 13.30
N ASP A 315 7.93 13.38 13.33
CA ASP A 315 8.64 14.44 12.61
C ASP A 315 9.92 14.92 13.34
N GLU A 316 10.13 14.50 14.59
CA GLU A 316 11.21 14.98 15.47
C GLU A 316 12.18 13.84 15.85
N THR A 317 11.69 12.61 15.94
CA THR A 317 12.44 11.51 16.57
C THR A 317 12.28 10.21 15.78
N VAL A 318 13.35 9.43 15.69
CA VAL A 318 13.36 8.02 15.28
C VAL A 318 13.69 7.20 16.51
N VAL A 319 12.86 6.21 16.84
CA VAL A 319 13.11 5.26 17.93
C VAL A 319 13.22 3.85 17.40
N ARG A 320 14.12 3.09 18.01
CA ARG A 320 14.29 1.64 17.80
C ARG A 320 14.05 0.94 19.12
N LEU A 321 13.10 0.02 19.16
CA LEU A 321 12.70 -0.72 20.35
C LEU A 321 12.87 -2.21 20.14
N SER A 322 13.43 -2.91 21.14
CA SER A 322 13.56 -4.36 21.11
C SER A 322 12.20 -5.05 21.30
N LEU A 323 11.98 -6.12 20.55
CA LEU A 323 10.86 -7.05 20.67
C LEU A 323 11.32 -8.42 21.16
N ALA A 324 12.59 -8.54 21.56
CA ALA A 324 13.15 -9.78 22.08
C ALA A 324 12.66 -10.04 23.52
N SER A 325 12.15 -11.24 23.77
CA SER A 325 11.64 -11.63 25.11
C SER A 325 12.74 -11.65 26.18
N THR A 326 14.01 -11.71 25.80
CA THR A 326 15.16 -11.75 26.71
C THR A 326 15.56 -10.39 27.26
N ASP A 327 15.06 -9.29 26.67
CA ASP A 327 15.44 -7.92 27.07
C ASP A 327 14.56 -7.38 28.22
N TYR A 328 13.67 -8.22 28.76
CA TYR A 328 12.72 -7.89 29.86
C TYR A 328 12.92 -8.74 31.12
N GLN A 329 14.14 -9.32 31.32
CA GLN A 329 14.51 -10.02 32.57
C GLN A 329 15.29 -9.12 33.51
#